data_34f134d5921018621e6fbf17a532464a
#
_entry.id   34f134d5921018621e6fbf17a532464a
#
_cell.length_a   1.000
_cell.length_b   1.000
_cell.length_c   1.000
_cell.angle_alpha   90.00
_cell.angle_beta   90.00
_cell.angle_gamma   90.00
#
_symmetry.space_group_name_H-M   'P 1'
#
loop_
_entity.id
_entity.type
_entity.pdbx_description
1 polymer ?
#
loop_
_entity_poly.entity_id
_entity_poly.type
_entity_poly.pdbx_seq_one_letter_code
_entity_poly.pdbx_strand_id
1 'polypeptide(L)'
;METDPYMKQNLYPGLKNAALFLEVVDERNTPLCVMAEKDVLRQRLRHRAVALLIRDSAGRALLTFRAGRGWGFSSFALVRAGQAFEARARAMLREDWREEGGRLLSLGFCPPCPESRQAFVALFEARLPAALAAQKALDPDRNMLLDYDELKGLRAHFDDLLSPFMRVAVQGGYVRPR
;
A
#
# COMPACT_ATOMS: atom_id res chain seq x y z
N MET A 1 20.73 -22.43 2.47
CA MET A 1 20.42 -21.06 2.99
C MET A 1 20.63 -20.13 1.81
N GLU A 2 19.60 -20.03 0.97
CA GLU A 2 19.63 -19.22 -0.26
C GLU A 2 19.41 -17.76 0.13
N THR A 3 20.40 -16.94 -0.16
CA THR A 3 20.32 -15.49 0.05
C THR A 3 19.34 -14.92 -0.97
N ASP A 4 18.28 -14.30 -0.48
CA ASP A 4 17.26 -13.56 -1.24
C ASP A 4 17.95 -12.64 -2.27
N PRO A 5 17.76 -12.83 -3.59
CA PRO A 5 18.42 -12.02 -4.62
C PRO A 5 17.96 -10.55 -4.60
N TYR A 6 16.87 -10.22 -3.90
CA TYR A 6 16.36 -8.85 -3.76
C TYR A 6 16.99 -8.07 -2.59
N MET A 7 17.81 -8.71 -1.75
CA MET A 7 18.56 -8.03 -0.68
C MET A 7 19.84 -7.29 -1.14
N LYS A 8 20.20 -7.42 -2.42
CA LYS A 8 21.46 -6.85 -2.92
C LYS A 8 21.26 -5.64 -3.82
N GLN A 9 20.79 -4.53 -3.29
CA GLN A 9 21.19 -3.21 -3.78
C GLN A 9 20.89 -2.17 -2.69
N ASN A 10 21.78 -2.06 -1.72
CA ASN A 10 21.85 -0.86 -0.90
C ASN A 10 22.45 0.25 -1.78
N LEU A 11 21.61 0.94 -2.54
CA LEU A 11 21.99 2.05 -3.41
C LEU A 11 22.64 3.22 -2.63
N TYR A 12 22.55 3.17 -1.30
CA TYR A 12 23.04 4.22 -0.40
C TYR A 12 23.83 3.62 0.77
N PRO A 13 25.02 3.05 0.55
CA PRO A 13 25.79 2.33 1.57
C PRO A 13 26.24 3.17 2.77
N GLY A 14 26.12 4.50 2.71
CA GLY A 14 26.47 5.41 3.80
C GLY A 14 25.33 5.82 4.73
N LEU A 15 24.07 5.41 4.46
CA LEU A 15 22.93 5.80 5.29
C LEU A 15 22.82 4.90 6.54
N LYS A 16 23.30 5.40 7.66
CA LYS A 16 22.96 4.83 8.98
C LYS A 16 21.43 4.98 9.16
N ASN A 17 20.72 3.87 9.43
CA ASN A 17 19.24 3.83 9.56
C ASN A 17 18.47 4.17 8.28
N ALA A 18 18.74 3.50 7.16
CA ALA A 18 18.00 3.64 5.90
C ALA A 18 16.47 3.59 6.07
N ALA A 19 15.97 2.97 7.15
CA ALA A 19 14.55 2.92 7.52
C ALA A 19 13.90 4.30 7.76
N LEU A 20 14.68 5.36 7.95
CA LEU A 20 14.20 6.72 8.23
C LEU A 20 14.31 7.66 7.02
N PHE A 21 14.76 7.16 5.88
CA PHE A 21 15.00 7.97 4.68
C PHE A 21 14.14 7.54 3.51
N LEU A 22 13.70 8.53 2.72
CA LEU A 22 12.93 8.34 1.49
C LEU A 22 13.68 8.96 0.31
N GLU A 23 13.41 8.45 -0.88
CA GLU A 23 13.79 9.10 -2.13
C GLU A 23 12.75 10.18 -2.46
N VAL A 24 13.22 11.40 -2.64
CA VAL A 24 12.47 12.46 -3.30
C VAL A 24 12.58 12.24 -4.80
N VAL A 25 11.45 12.29 -5.50
CA VAL A 25 11.38 11.97 -6.92
C VAL A 25 10.80 13.13 -7.74
N ASP A 26 11.14 13.19 -9.02
CA ASP A 26 10.57 14.13 -9.98
C ASP A 26 9.17 13.68 -10.47
N GLU A 27 8.63 14.40 -11.46
CA GLU A 27 7.32 14.10 -12.08
C GLU A 27 7.28 12.77 -12.83
N ARG A 28 8.43 12.24 -13.19
CA ARG A 28 8.58 10.96 -13.90
C ARG A 28 8.96 9.81 -12.96
N ASN A 29 8.85 10.05 -11.64
CA ASN A 29 9.27 9.08 -10.63
C ASN A 29 10.77 8.76 -10.64
N THR A 30 11.62 9.67 -11.15
CA THR A 30 13.07 9.53 -11.12
C THR A 30 13.62 10.07 -9.80
N PRO A 31 14.49 9.34 -9.09
CA PRO A 31 15.09 9.83 -7.85
C PRO A 31 15.93 11.07 -8.08
N LEU A 32 15.70 12.11 -7.25
CA LEU A 32 16.45 13.36 -7.23
C LEU A 32 17.45 13.40 -6.08
N CYS A 33 17.00 13.03 -4.88
CA CYS A 33 17.83 13.01 -3.67
C CYS A 33 17.20 12.12 -2.61
N VAL A 34 17.92 11.89 -1.52
CA VAL A 34 17.46 11.17 -0.34
C VAL A 34 17.34 12.14 0.82
N MET A 35 16.18 12.12 1.50
CA MET A 35 15.90 12.99 2.63
C MET A 35 15.24 12.20 3.78
N ALA A 36 15.34 12.75 4.99
CA ALA A 36 14.64 12.17 6.14
C ALA A 36 13.11 12.18 5.90
N GLU A 37 12.44 11.07 6.24
CA GLU A 37 10.99 10.88 6.07
C GLU A 37 10.20 12.09 6.60
N LYS A 38 10.52 12.55 7.83
CA LYS A 38 9.86 13.69 8.46
C LYS A 38 9.90 14.96 7.61
N ASP A 39 11.03 15.20 6.92
CA ASP A 39 11.23 16.40 6.12
C ASP A 39 10.53 16.30 4.77
N VAL A 40 10.55 15.12 4.14
CA VAL A 40 9.79 14.84 2.91
C VAL A 40 8.29 15.06 3.14
N LEU A 41 7.74 14.50 4.22
CA LEU A 41 6.31 14.62 4.54
C LEU A 41 5.91 16.03 4.96
N ARG A 42 6.75 16.73 5.75
CA ARG A 42 6.50 18.11 6.17
C ARG A 42 6.45 19.06 4.97
N GLN A 43 7.38 18.90 4.04
CA GLN A 43 7.49 19.73 2.84
C GLN A 43 6.58 19.26 1.71
N ARG A 44 5.85 18.15 1.88
CA ARG A 44 4.98 17.54 0.86
C ARG A 44 5.71 17.27 -0.45
N LEU A 45 6.95 16.81 -0.37
CA LEU A 45 7.74 16.44 -1.53
C LEU A 45 7.24 15.14 -2.13
N ARG A 46 7.41 15.00 -3.46
CA ARG A 46 7.05 13.75 -4.14
C ARG A 46 7.97 12.62 -3.68
N HIS A 47 7.37 11.51 -3.34
CA HIS A 47 8.05 10.32 -2.83
C HIS A 47 7.31 9.05 -3.27
N ARG A 48 7.74 7.89 -2.80
CA ARG A 48 7.19 6.60 -3.18
C ARG A 48 6.45 5.93 -2.03
N ALA A 49 5.33 5.27 -2.36
CA ALA A 49 4.57 4.46 -1.41
C ALA A 49 4.01 3.19 -2.08
N VAL A 50 3.58 2.26 -1.27
CA VAL A 50 2.88 1.03 -1.68
C VAL A 50 1.54 0.97 -0.98
N ALA A 51 0.49 0.64 -1.74
CA ALA A 51 -0.79 0.24 -1.21
C ALA A 51 -1.03 -1.24 -1.54
N LEU A 52 -1.40 -2.02 -0.54
CA LEU A 52 -1.68 -3.44 -0.66
C LEU A 52 -3.16 -3.71 -0.39
N LEU A 53 -3.83 -4.35 -1.35
CA LEU A 53 -5.19 -4.83 -1.24
C LEU A 53 -5.17 -6.34 -1.05
N ILE A 54 -5.66 -6.80 0.07
CA ILE A 54 -5.84 -8.22 0.33
C ILE A 54 -7.22 -8.65 -0.17
N ARG A 55 -7.28 -9.83 -0.78
CA ARG A 55 -8.54 -10.48 -1.10
C ARG A 55 -8.64 -11.84 -0.45
N ASP A 56 -9.87 -12.21 -0.11
CA ASP A 56 -10.17 -13.58 0.30
C ASP A 56 -10.35 -14.51 -0.90
N SER A 57 -10.66 -15.79 -0.63
CA SER A 57 -10.90 -16.79 -1.66
C SER A 57 -12.13 -16.52 -2.52
N ALA A 58 -13.11 -15.76 -2.01
CA ALA A 58 -14.30 -15.34 -2.75
C ALA A 58 -14.05 -14.08 -3.60
N GLY A 59 -12.84 -13.49 -3.54
CA GLY A 59 -12.49 -12.28 -4.27
C GLY A 59 -12.89 -10.98 -3.58
N ARG A 60 -13.44 -11.05 -2.35
CA ARG A 60 -13.80 -9.86 -1.57
C ARG A 60 -12.56 -9.14 -1.09
N ALA A 61 -12.56 -7.83 -1.18
CA ALA A 61 -11.49 -6.96 -0.74
C ALA A 61 -11.56 -6.75 0.78
N LEU A 62 -10.44 -6.88 1.46
CA LEU A 62 -10.31 -6.57 2.87
C LEU A 62 -9.87 -5.11 3.03
N LEU A 63 -10.75 -4.28 3.54
CA LEU A 63 -10.43 -2.92 3.94
C LEU A 63 -10.03 -2.88 5.42
N THR A 64 -9.14 -1.95 5.76
CA THR A 64 -8.70 -1.73 7.14
C THR A 64 -9.07 -0.32 7.58
N PHE A 65 -9.74 -0.20 8.73
CA PHE A 65 -10.06 1.09 9.34
C PHE A 65 -8.84 1.69 10.03
N ARG A 66 -8.63 2.98 9.80
CA ARG A 66 -7.61 3.77 10.51
C ARG A 66 -8.25 5.01 11.11
N ALA A 67 -8.15 5.16 12.42
CA ALA A 67 -8.68 6.32 13.13
C ALA A 67 -8.21 7.63 12.48
N GLY A 68 -9.14 8.56 12.27
CA GLY A 68 -8.89 9.83 11.59
C GLY A 68 -8.63 9.76 10.08
N ARG A 69 -8.72 8.57 9.48
CA ARG A 69 -8.52 8.38 8.02
C ARG A 69 -9.64 7.60 7.33
N GLY A 70 -10.43 6.81 8.07
CA GLY A 70 -11.49 5.96 7.52
C GLY A 70 -10.99 4.62 6.97
N TRP A 71 -11.86 3.96 6.21
CA TRP A 71 -11.62 2.68 5.58
C TRP A 71 -10.69 2.82 4.36
N GLY A 72 -9.63 2.06 4.31
CA GLY A 72 -8.63 2.15 3.26
C GLY A 72 -8.08 0.78 2.84
N PHE A 73 -7.01 0.82 2.07
CA PHE A 73 -6.28 -0.38 1.68
C PHE A 73 -5.91 -1.22 2.91
N SER A 74 -5.80 -2.52 2.72
CA SER A 74 -5.41 -3.48 3.75
C SER A 74 -4.10 -3.07 4.44
N SER A 75 -3.12 -2.63 3.65
CA SER A 75 -1.90 -2.00 4.15
C SER A 75 -1.50 -0.82 3.26
N PHE A 76 -0.80 0.16 3.85
CA PHE A 76 -0.21 1.29 3.15
C PHE A 76 1.11 1.67 3.82
N ALA A 77 2.19 1.74 3.04
CA ALA A 77 3.50 2.06 3.58
C ALA A 77 4.37 2.88 2.61
N LEU A 78 5.26 3.67 3.17
CA LEU A 78 6.29 4.39 2.41
C LEU A 78 7.36 3.43 1.93
N VAL A 79 7.92 3.71 0.75
CA VAL A 79 9.06 2.99 0.19
C VAL A 79 10.35 3.67 0.65
N ARG A 80 11.22 2.92 1.29
CA ARG A 80 12.49 3.43 1.80
C ARG A 80 13.48 3.70 0.67
N ALA A 81 14.45 4.58 0.92
CA ALA A 81 15.49 4.87 -0.05
C ALA A 81 16.22 3.59 -0.49
N GLY A 82 16.33 3.38 -1.80
CA GLY A 82 16.91 2.18 -2.40
C GLY A 82 16.04 0.94 -2.39
N GLN A 83 14.82 0.99 -1.87
CA GLN A 83 13.90 -0.15 -1.82
C GLN A 83 13.03 -0.20 -3.08
N ALA A 84 12.89 -1.37 -3.70
CA ALA A 84 11.94 -1.58 -4.77
C ALA A 84 10.49 -1.65 -4.24
N PHE A 85 9.50 -1.24 -5.05
CA PHE A 85 8.09 -1.28 -4.69
C PHE A 85 7.62 -2.70 -4.33
N GLU A 86 7.99 -3.69 -5.14
CA GLU A 86 7.61 -5.09 -4.88
C GLU A 86 8.23 -5.62 -3.58
N ALA A 87 9.50 -5.30 -3.33
CA ALA A 87 10.17 -5.68 -2.09
C ALA A 87 9.45 -5.09 -0.86
N ARG A 88 8.96 -3.84 -0.95
CA ARG A 88 8.15 -3.23 0.11
C ARG A 88 6.80 -3.93 0.27
N ALA A 89 6.11 -4.24 -0.84
CA ALA A 89 4.84 -4.96 -0.79
C ALA A 89 4.98 -6.35 -0.14
N ARG A 90 6.04 -7.09 -0.47
CA ARG A 90 6.35 -8.38 0.16
C ARG A 90 6.68 -8.25 1.64
N ALA A 91 7.41 -7.20 2.02
CA ALA A 91 7.65 -6.91 3.43
C ALA A 91 6.35 -6.65 4.19
N MET A 92 5.41 -5.89 3.61
CA MET A 92 4.08 -5.65 4.19
C MET A 92 3.27 -6.94 4.35
N LEU A 93 3.34 -7.88 3.39
CA LEU A 93 2.69 -9.19 3.52
C LEU A 93 3.23 -9.96 4.73
N ARG A 94 4.54 -9.97 4.92
CA ARG A 94 5.16 -10.65 6.08
C ARG A 94 4.83 -9.94 7.41
N GLU A 95 5.01 -8.62 7.45
CA GLU A 95 4.89 -7.82 8.66
C GLU A 95 3.44 -7.75 9.17
N ASP A 96 2.50 -7.40 8.27
CA ASP A 96 1.11 -7.12 8.63
C ASP A 96 0.22 -8.38 8.56
N TRP A 97 0.54 -9.31 7.65
CA TRP A 97 -0.34 -10.42 7.28
C TRP A 97 0.25 -11.80 7.56
N ARG A 98 1.52 -11.88 7.97
CA ARG A 98 2.25 -13.15 8.23
C ARG A 98 2.22 -14.11 7.04
N GLU A 99 2.23 -13.56 5.83
CA GLU A 99 2.17 -14.31 4.58
C GLU A 99 3.51 -14.16 3.84
N GLU A 100 4.20 -15.28 3.57
CA GLU A 100 5.53 -15.27 2.94
C GLU A 100 5.52 -15.69 1.47
N GLY A 101 4.58 -16.57 1.07
CA GLY A 101 4.55 -17.21 -0.25
C GLY A 101 3.47 -16.72 -1.19
N GLY A 102 2.63 -15.77 -0.77
CA GLY A 102 1.49 -15.31 -1.54
C GLY A 102 1.86 -14.68 -2.89
N ARG A 103 1.08 -15.00 -3.93
CA ARG A 103 1.22 -14.35 -5.23
C ARG A 103 0.86 -12.88 -5.10
N LEU A 104 1.81 -12.02 -5.47
CA LEU A 104 1.63 -10.58 -5.53
C LEU A 104 1.32 -10.17 -6.96
N LEU A 105 0.21 -9.47 -7.17
CA LEU A 105 -0.23 -8.99 -8.48
C LEU A 105 -0.17 -7.45 -8.49
N SER A 106 0.47 -6.88 -9.50
CA SER A 106 0.44 -5.43 -9.70
C SER A 106 -0.93 -5.00 -10.24
N LEU A 107 -1.52 -3.99 -9.62
CA LEU A 107 -2.74 -3.31 -10.08
C LEU A 107 -2.43 -2.03 -10.86
N GLY A 108 -1.16 -1.60 -10.87
CA GLY A 108 -0.69 -0.41 -11.55
C GLY A 108 -0.11 0.66 -10.61
N PHE A 109 0.05 1.86 -11.14
CA PHE A 109 0.59 3.01 -10.44
C PHE A 109 -0.44 4.14 -10.39
N CYS A 110 -0.65 4.70 -9.21
CA CYS A 110 -1.37 5.94 -9.03
C CYS A 110 -0.36 7.10 -8.99
N PRO A 111 -0.52 8.14 -9.84
CA PRO A 111 0.35 9.31 -9.81
C PRO A 111 0.19 10.09 -8.48
N PRO A 112 1.14 10.98 -8.15
CA PRO A 112 1.04 11.81 -6.96
C PRO A 112 -0.22 12.65 -6.96
N CYS A 113 -0.91 12.64 -5.83
CA CYS A 113 -2.09 13.46 -5.59
C CYS A 113 -2.09 13.93 -4.12
N PRO A 114 -2.89 14.94 -3.76
CA PRO A 114 -3.02 15.40 -2.38
C PRO A 114 -3.43 14.27 -1.41
N GLU A 115 -4.31 13.38 -1.85
CA GLU A 115 -4.86 12.26 -1.07
C GLU A 115 -3.79 11.21 -0.76
N SER A 116 -2.81 11.01 -1.65
CA SER A 116 -1.63 10.17 -1.41
C SER A 116 -0.50 10.92 -0.68
N ARG A 117 -0.71 12.20 -0.31
CA ARG A 117 0.32 13.10 0.21
C ARG A 117 1.51 13.27 -0.74
N GLN A 118 1.24 13.39 -2.04
CA GLN A 118 2.22 13.52 -3.10
C GLN A 118 3.06 12.25 -3.34
N ALA A 119 2.59 11.09 -2.90
CA ALA A 119 3.28 9.83 -3.20
C ALA A 119 2.93 9.30 -4.59
N PHE A 120 3.92 8.80 -5.32
CA PHE A 120 3.72 7.80 -6.36
C PHE A 120 3.39 6.47 -5.67
N VAL A 121 2.17 5.97 -5.86
CA VAL A 121 1.73 4.77 -5.18
C VAL A 121 1.69 3.59 -6.14
N ALA A 122 2.54 2.59 -5.91
CA ALA A 122 2.39 1.29 -6.54
C ALA A 122 1.29 0.51 -5.81
N LEU A 123 0.31 0.03 -6.57
CA LEU A 123 -0.81 -0.73 -6.04
C LEU A 123 -0.59 -2.22 -6.33
N PHE A 124 -0.70 -3.01 -5.28
CA PHE A 124 -0.59 -4.46 -5.36
C PHE A 124 -1.81 -5.14 -4.75
N GLU A 125 -2.10 -6.33 -5.25
CA GLU A 125 -3.10 -7.24 -4.72
C GLU A 125 -2.44 -8.55 -4.31
N ALA A 126 -2.87 -9.11 -3.18
CA ALA A 126 -2.51 -10.45 -2.78
C ALA A 126 -3.75 -11.19 -2.25
N ARG A 127 -3.77 -12.52 -2.41
CA ARG A 127 -4.81 -13.38 -1.84
C ARG A 127 -4.29 -14.05 -0.58
N LEU A 128 -5.07 -13.97 0.49
CA LEU A 128 -4.79 -14.73 1.70
C LEU A 128 -5.48 -16.10 1.65
N PRO A 129 -4.89 -17.11 2.33
CA PRO A 129 -5.62 -18.34 2.66
C PRO A 129 -6.93 -18.03 3.37
N ALA A 130 -7.99 -18.79 3.05
CA ALA A 130 -9.33 -18.54 3.59
C ALA A 130 -9.39 -18.47 5.12
N ALA A 131 -8.64 -19.34 5.81
CA ALA A 131 -8.57 -19.33 7.26
C ALA A 131 -7.99 -18.04 7.84
N LEU A 132 -6.93 -17.48 7.21
CA LEU A 132 -6.31 -16.25 7.66
C LEU A 132 -7.20 -15.03 7.34
N ALA A 133 -7.84 -15.00 6.17
CA ALA A 133 -8.79 -13.96 5.81
C ALA A 133 -10.00 -13.95 6.78
N ALA A 134 -10.54 -15.12 7.11
CA ALA A 134 -11.63 -15.27 8.09
C ALA A 134 -11.20 -14.80 9.48
N GLN A 135 -9.99 -15.16 9.94
CA GLN A 135 -9.48 -14.72 11.23
C GLN A 135 -9.35 -13.18 11.30
N LYS A 136 -8.91 -12.54 10.24
CA LYS A 136 -8.79 -11.07 10.19
C LYS A 136 -10.14 -10.37 10.14
N ALA A 137 -11.15 -11.00 9.51
CA ALA A 137 -12.51 -10.48 9.45
C ALA A 137 -13.24 -10.56 10.81
N LEU A 138 -12.71 -11.30 11.80
CA LEU A 138 -13.27 -11.35 13.16
C LEU A 138 -13.09 -10.06 13.97
N ASP A 139 -12.32 -9.09 13.47
CA ASP A 139 -12.21 -7.78 14.09
C ASP A 139 -12.96 -6.74 13.22
N PRO A 140 -14.31 -6.63 13.37
CA PRO A 140 -15.14 -5.78 12.52
C PRO A 140 -14.87 -4.28 12.73
N ASP A 141 -14.30 -3.90 13.87
CA ASP A 141 -13.93 -2.50 14.15
C ASP A 141 -12.70 -2.06 13.35
N ARG A 142 -11.90 -3.03 12.89
CA ARG A 142 -10.66 -2.77 12.15
C ARG A 142 -10.67 -3.27 10.72
N ASN A 143 -11.44 -4.30 10.43
CA ASN A 143 -11.40 -4.96 9.13
C ASN A 143 -12.80 -5.19 8.58
N MET A 144 -12.97 -4.94 7.29
CA MET A 144 -14.23 -5.15 6.58
C MET A 144 -13.96 -5.84 5.26
N LEU A 145 -14.67 -6.94 5.02
CA LEU A 145 -14.63 -7.64 3.72
C LEU A 145 -15.79 -7.15 2.86
N LEU A 146 -15.49 -6.65 1.69
CA LEU A 146 -16.45 -6.13 0.73
C LEU A 146 -16.23 -6.77 -0.64
N ASP A 147 -17.33 -7.14 -1.28
CA ASP A 147 -17.28 -7.36 -2.71
C ASP A 147 -17.18 -6.04 -3.49
N TYR A 148 -17.12 -6.14 -4.82
CA TYR A 148 -16.93 -4.94 -5.64
C TYR A 148 -18.17 -4.04 -5.67
N ASP A 149 -19.37 -4.62 -5.65
CA ASP A 149 -20.60 -3.83 -5.70
C ASP A 149 -20.88 -3.18 -4.34
N GLU A 150 -20.58 -3.85 -3.25
CA GLU A 150 -20.60 -3.27 -1.90
C GLU A 150 -19.61 -2.10 -1.79
N LEU A 151 -18.39 -2.25 -2.33
CA LEU A 151 -17.41 -1.17 -2.34
C LEU A 151 -17.86 0.02 -3.18
N LYS A 152 -18.49 -0.22 -4.33
CA LYS A 152 -19.12 0.84 -5.14
C LYS A 152 -20.27 1.53 -4.41
N GLY A 153 -21.12 0.76 -3.75
CA GLY A 153 -22.20 1.27 -2.92
C GLY A 153 -21.68 2.14 -1.77
N LEU A 154 -20.64 1.66 -1.07
CA LEU A 154 -19.97 2.43 -0.02
C LEU A 154 -19.42 3.75 -0.58
N ARG A 155 -18.78 3.72 -1.75
CA ARG A 155 -18.27 4.91 -2.43
C ARG A 155 -19.38 5.87 -2.85
N ALA A 156 -20.53 5.36 -3.31
CA ALA A 156 -21.62 6.18 -3.80
C ALA A 156 -22.45 6.86 -2.70
N HIS A 157 -22.60 6.19 -1.55
CA HIS A 157 -23.53 6.61 -0.50
C HIS A 157 -22.86 7.00 0.81
N PHE A 158 -21.62 6.56 1.04
CA PHE A 158 -20.88 6.74 2.30
C PHE A 158 -19.41 7.07 2.03
N ASP A 159 -19.17 7.96 1.07
CA ASP A 159 -17.82 8.32 0.60
C ASP A 159 -16.91 8.84 1.72
N ASP A 160 -17.47 9.53 2.69
CA ASP A 160 -16.80 10.08 3.87
C ASP A 160 -16.23 9.00 4.79
N LEU A 161 -16.76 7.78 4.75
CA LEU A 161 -16.21 6.63 5.47
C LEU A 161 -14.94 6.09 4.84
N LEU A 162 -14.70 6.32 3.54
CA LEU A 162 -13.49 5.89 2.85
C LEU A 162 -12.33 6.87 3.09
N SER A 163 -11.14 6.31 3.24
CA SER A 163 -9.92 7.13 3.27
C SER A 163 -9.77 7.92 1.95
N PRO A 164 -9.20 9.14 1.99
CA PRO A 164 -9.07 9.96 0.80
C PRO A 164 -8.41 9.23 -0.38
N PHE A 165 -7.33 8.51 -0.12
CA PHE A 165 -6.64 7.77 -1.18
C PHE A 165 -7.44 6.57 -1.69
N MET A 166 -8.23 5.90 -0.83
CA MET A 166 -9.11 4.80 -1.28
C MET A 166 -10.18 5.31 -2.25
N ARG A 167 -10.75 6.48 -2.01
CA ARG A 167 -11.70 7.14 -2.93
C ARG A 167 -11.10 7.35 -4.32
N VAL A 168 -9.88 7.91 -4.36
CA VAL A 168 -9.13 8.10 -5.62
C VAL A 168 -8.89 6.77 -6.33
N ALA A 169 -8.50 5.73 -5.60
CA ALA A 169 -8.21 4.43 -6.18
C ALA A 169 -9.45 3.74 -6.75
N VAL A 170 -10.60 3.83 -6.08
CA VAL A 170 -11.86 3.27 -6.58
C VAL A 170 -12.34 4.06 -7.81
N GLN A 171 -12.30 5.40 -7.73
CA GLN A 171 -12.71 6.27 -8.85
C GLN A 171 -11.82 6.08 -10.08
N GLY A 172 -10.51 5.92 -9.87
CA GLY A 172 -9.53 5.68 -10.94
C GLY A 172 -9.57 4.27 -11.52
N GLY A 173 -10.45 3.38 -11.01
CA GLY A 173 -10.59 2.02 -11.50
C GLY A 173 -9.40 1.11 -11.17
N TYR A 174 -8.59 1.46 -10.17
CA TYR A 174 -7.48 0.61 -9.71
C TYR A 174 -7.97 -0.59 -8.89
N VAL A 175 -9.11 -0.45 -8.23
CA VAL A 175 -9.77 -1.54 -7.51
C VAL A 175 -10.91 -2.04 -8.39
N ARG A 176 -10.77 -3.24 -8.96
CA ARG A 176 -11.72 -3.83 -9.90
C ARG A 176 -12.22 -5.18 -9.40
N PRO A 177 -13.39 -5.66 -9.87
CA PRO A 177 -13.81 -7.04 -9.67
C PRO A 177 -12.81 -7.98 -10.37
N ARG A 178 -12.63 -9.17 -9.81
CA ARG A 178 -11.86 -10.25 -10.44
C ARG A 178 -12.58 -11.57 -10.31
#